data_28f91888de6dc798280de09a8e7c22ca
#
_entry.id   28f91888de6dc798280de09a8e7c22ca
#
_cell.length_a   1.000
_cell.length_b   1.000
_cell.length_c   1.000
_cell.angle_alpha   90.00
_cell.angle_beta   90.00
_cell.angle_gamma   90.00
#
_symmetry.space_group_name_H-M   'P 1'
#
loop_
_entity.id
_entity.type
_entity.pdbx_description
1 polymer ?
#
loop_
_entity_poly.entity_id
_entity_poly.type
_entity_poly.pdbx_seq_one_letter_code
_entity_poly.pdbx_strand_id
1 'polypeptide(L)'
;RIINIGPRLKQRRKEMRIKQTKMAKELGVSQTYLSNIEGGRTNCSITLFVDICNYLNVTPDYLMLGNMRGNRASIDIIDELKMCSSEEIATVKKIVDAFVLKKTEPY
;
A
#
# COMPACT_ATOMS: atom_id res chain seq x y z
N ARG A 1 6.27 15.89 -19.76
CA ARG A 1 5.40 16.06 -18.60
C ARG A 1 5.85 15.15 -17.47
N ILE A 2 6.10 15.72 -16.31
CA ILE A 2 6.54 14.98 -15.14
C ILE A 2 5.31 14.61 -14.31
N ILE A 3 5.16 13.35 -13.98
CA ILE A 3 4.09 12.89 -13.11
C ILE A 3 4.63 12.88 -11.69
N ASN A 4 4.00 13.68 -10.83
CA ASN A 4 4.41 13.79 -9.44
C ASN A 4 3.60 12.81 -8.58
N ILE A 5 4.24 11.74 -8.14
CA ILE A 5 3.60 10.75 -7.27
C ILE A 5 3.69 11.13 -5.78
N GLY A 6 4.49 12.15 -5.46
CA GLY A 6 4.82 12.49 -4.09
C GLY A 6 3.64 12.72 -3.16
N PRO A 7 2.67 13.58 -3.53
CA PRO A 7 1.53 13.85 -2.64
C PRO A 7 0.71 12.60 -2.30
N ARG A 8 0.45 11.74 -3.28
CA ARG A 8 -0.33 10.52 -3.04
C ARG A 8 0.46 9.49 -2.26
N LEU A 9 1.76 9.38 -2.55
CA LEU A 9 2.66 8.53 -1.78
C LEU A 9 2.66 8.95 -0.31
N LYS A 10 2.84 10.22 -0.05
CA LYS A 10 2.87 10.77 1.31
C LYS A 10 1.54 10.56 2.02
N GLN A 11 0.43 10.85 1.34
CA GLN A 11 -0.89 10.66 1.90
C GLN A 11 -1.13 9.20 2.26
N ARG A 12 -0.84 8.29 1.34
CA ARG A 12 -1.05 6.86 1.56
C ARG A 12 -0.18 6.35 2.71
N ARG A 13 1.08 6.77 2.76
CA ARG A 13 1.97 6.41 3.87
C ARG A 13 1.38 6.83 5.21
N LYS A 14 0.85 8.05 5.27
CA LYS A 14 0.23 8.58 6.51
C LYS A 14 -1.06 7.84 6.85
N GLU A 15 -1.86 7.48 5.85
CA GLU A 15 -3.07 6.67 6.06
C GLU A 15 -2.72 5.33 6.70
N MET A 16 -1.61 4.74 6.30
CA MET A 16 -1.12 3.48 6.86
C MET A 16 -0.37 3.66 8.18
N ARG A 17 -0.23 4.91 8.65
CA ARG A 17 0.46 5.25 9.90
C ARG A 17 1.91 4.78 9.92
N ILE A 18 2.59 4.91 8.79
CA ILE A 18 3.99 4.51 8.65
C ILE A 18 4.86 5.76 8.66
N LYS A 19 5.88 5.77 9.53
CA LYS A 19 6.85 6.85 9.56
C LYS A 19 7.72 6.80 8.31
N GLN A 20 8.11 7.98 7.82
CA GLN A 20 8.97 8.09 6.65
C GLN A 20 10.29 7.35 6.85
N THR A 21 10.88 7.45 8.06
CA THR A 21 12.13 6.76 8.38
C THR A 21 11.98 5.25 8.28
N LYS A 22 10.86 4.70 8.76
CA LYS A 22 10.60 3.27 8.70
C LYS A 22 10.44 2.80 7.26
N MET A 23 9.65 3.52 6.47
CA MET A 23 9.43 3.17 5.08
C MET A 23 10.72 3.20 4.29
N ALA A 24 11.54 4.25 4.47
CA ALA A 24 12.81 4.36 3.78
C ALA A 24 13.73 3.18 4.12
N LYS A 25 13.81 2.83 5.39
CA LYS A 25 14.62 1.69 5.84
C LYS A 25 14.15 0.38 5.20
N GLU A 26 12.87 0.13 5.20
CA GLU A 26 12.31 -1.10 4.65
C GLU A 26 12.45 -1.17 3.13
N LEU A 27 12.40 -0.03 2.46
CA LEU A 27 12.63 0.04 1.01
C LEU A 27 14.12 0.04 0.64
N GLY A 28 15.01 0.13 1.61
CA GLY A 28 16.45 0.17 1.36
C GLY A 28 16.94 1.47 0.75
N VAL A 29 16.29 2.58 1.04
CA VAL A 29 16.70 3.90 0.56
C VAL A 29 16.89 4.85 1.74
N SER A 30 17.58 5.98 1.47
CA SER A 30 17.76 7.00 2.51
C SER A 30 16.44 7.74 2.77
N GLN A 31 16.28 8.24 3.99
CA GLN A 31 15.13 9.08 4.32
C GLN A 31 15.13 10.35 3.46
N THR A 32 16.30 10.93 3.23
CA THR A 32 16.42 12.12 2.39
C THR A 32 15.90 11.87 0.98
N TYR A 33 16.25 10.72 0.40
CA TYR A 33 15.77 10.36 -0.93
C TYR A 33 14.23 10.21 -0.94
N LEU A 34 13.70 9.47 0.02
CA LEU A 34 12.25 9.29 0.12
C LEU A 34 11.55 10.64 0.34
N SER A 35 12.11 11.50 1.20
CA SER A 35 11.56 12.84 1.43
C SER A 35 11.54 13.66 0.13
N ASN A 36 12.58 13.56 -0.68
CA ASN A 36 12.65 14.27 -1.95
C ASN A 36 11.62 13.74 -2.95
N ILE A 37 11.37 12.44 -2.96
CA ILE A 37 10.32 11.86 -3.81
C ILE A 37 8.94 12.36 -3.35
N GLU A 38 8.67 12.34 -2.06
CA GLU A 38 7.39 12.81 -1.51
C GLU A 38 7.18 14.30 -1.79
N GLY A 39 8.24 15.07 -1.77
CA GLY A 39 8.18 16.50 -2.07
C GLY A 39 8.17 16.86 -3.56
N GLY A 40 8.23 15.86 -4.43
CA GLY A 40 8.25 16.10 -5.87
C GLY A 40 9.55 16.67 -6.39
N ARG A 41 10.62 16.66 -5.59
CA ARG A 41 11.91 17.22 -5.96
C ARG A 41 12.76 16.28 -6.80
N THR A 42 12.46 15.00 -6.75
CA THR A 42 13.15 14.01 -7.56
C THR A 42 12.18 12.89 -7.94
N ASN A 43 12.51 12.19 -9.02
CA ASN A 43 11.77 11.02 -9.45
C ASN A 43 12.41 9.75 -8.90
N CYS A 44 11.65 8.69 -8.76
CA CYS A 44 12.19 7.40 -8.40
C CYS A 44 12.41 6.52 -9.63
N SER A 45 13.25 5.52 -9.49
CA SER A 45 13.42 4.49 -10.53
C SER A 45 12.13 3.68 -10.66
N ILE A 46 12.00 2.99 -11.79
CA ILE A 46 10.86 2.10 -12.03
C ILE A 46 10.83 0.99 -10.97
N THR A 47 11.98 0.43 -10.65
CA THR A 47 12.09 -0.63 -9.63
C THR A 47 11.59 -0.13 -8.28
N LEU A 48 12.03 1.05 -7.87
CA LEU A 48 11.57 1.62 -6.60
C LEU A 48 10.09 1.95 -6.65
N PHE A 49 9.60 2.44 -7.78
CA PHE A 49 8.17 2.72 -7.95
C PHE A 49 7.32 1.46 -7.72
N VAL A 50 7.72 0.34 -8.29
CA VAL A 50 7.02 -0.93 -8.08
C VAL A 50 7.08 -1.34 -6.60
N ASP A 51 8.25 -1.20 -5.97
CA ASP A 51 8.41 -1.51 -4.56
C ASP A 51 7.52 -0.62 -3.68
N ILE A 52 7.41 0.65 -4.01
CA ILE A 52 6.52 1.58 -3.31
C ILE A 52 5.06 1.13 -3.44
N CYS A 53 4.62 0.79 -4.65
CA CYS A 53 3.26 0.30 -4.86
C CYS A 53 2.96 -0.92 -4.01
N ASN A 54 3.87 -1.89 -4.01
CA ASN A 54 3.71 -3.11 -3.23
C ASN A 54 3.72 -2.82 -1.73
N TYR A 55 4.62 -1.94 -1.30
CA TYR A 55 4.75 -1.59 0.12
C TYR A 55 3.50 -0.89 0.65
N LEU A 56 2.97 0.04 -0.12
CA LEU A 56 1.78 0.82 0.25
C LEU A 56 0.47 0.14 -0.13
N ASN A 57 0.58 -0.98 -0.85
CA ASN A 57 -0.58 -1.73 -1.33
C ASN A 57 -1.53 -0.85 -2.15
N VAL A 58 -0.96 -0.16 -3.12
CA VAL A 58 -1.69 0.66 -4.07
C VAL A 58 -1.32 0.26 -5.49
N THR A 59 -2.16 0.65 -6.43
CA THR A 59 -1.87 0.42 -7.85
C THR A 59 -1.02 1.56 -8.41
N PRO A 60 -0.25 1.30 -9.48
CA PRO A 60 0.45 2.37 -10.20
C PRO A 60 -0.49 3.50 -10.61
N ASP A 61 -1.71 3.16 -11.05
CA ASP A 61 -2.70 4.15 -11.47
C ASP A 61 -3.05 5.11 -10.35
N TYR A 62 -3.16 4.60 -9.12
CA TYR A 62 -3.45 5.44 -7.98
C TYR A 62 -2.34 6.47 -7.75
N LEU A 63 -1.08 6.01 -7.70
CA LEU A 63 0.04 6.91 -7.46
C LEU A 63 0.21 7.94 -8.57
N MET A 64 -0.01 7.53 -9.81
CA MET A 64 0.20 8.40 -10.97
C MET A 64 -0.98 9.32 -11.26
N LEU A 65 -2.20 8.81 -11.13
CA LEU A 65 -3.40 9.50 -11.60
C LEU A 65 -4.45 9.72 -10.52
N GLY A 66 -4.30 9.08 -9.37
CA GLY A 66 -5.29 9.17 -8.29
C GLY A 66 -6.51 8.29 -8.50
N ASN A 67 -6.46 7.37 -9.46
CA ASN A 67 -7.58 6.48 -9.78
C ASN A 67 -7.48 5.15 -9.05
N MET A 68 -8.44 4.89 -8.17
CA MET A 68 -8.54 3.62 -7.45
C MET A 68 -9.88 2.95 -7.77
N ARG A 69 -10.13 2.72 -9.03
CA ARG A 69 -11.43 2.18 -9.45
C ARG A 69 -11.75 0.86 -8.75
N GLY A 70 -12.82 0.87 -7.98
CA GLY A 70 -13.41 -0.33 -7.43
C GLY A 70 -12.63 -1.02 -6.31
N ASN A 71 -11.42 -0.53 -5.98
CA ASN A 71 -10.55 -1.23 -5.02
C ASN A 71 -10.41 -0.56 -3.68
N ARG A 72 -11.09 0.56 -3.44
CA ARG A 72 -10.93 1.29 -2.18
C ARG A 72 -11.35 0.46 -0.98
N ALA A 73 -12.46 -0.27 -1.08
CA ALA A 73 -12.92 -1.12 0.01
C ALA A 73 -11.91 -2.23 0.32
N SER A 74 -11.34 -2.85 -0.72
CA SER A 74 -10.31 -3.89 -0.54
C SER A 74 -9.07 -3.35 0.15
N ILE A 75 -8.64 -2.13 -0.20
CA ILE A 75 -7.48 -1.49 0.40
C ILE A 75 -7.76 -1.16 1.86
N ASP A 76 -8.95 -0.66 2.17
CA ASP A 76 -9.33 -0.35 3.56
C ASP A 76 -9.29 -1.61 4.43
N ILE A 77 -9.78 -2.74 3.92
CA ILE A 77 -9.74 -4.02 4.61
C ILE A 77 -8.30 -4.46 4.86
N ILE A 78 -7.44 -4.33 3.86
CA ILE A 78 -6.04 -4.70 4.00
C ILE A 78 -5.35 -3.84 5.06
N ASP A 79 -5.64 -2.54 5.08
CA ASP A 79 -5.09 -1.63 6.08
C ASP A 79 -5.53 -2.03 7.50
N GLU A 80 -6.78 -2.37 7.67
CA GLU A 80 -7.29 -2.84 8.95
C GLU A 80 -6.60 -4.12 9.38
N LEU A 81 -6.39 -5.06 8.46
CA LEU A 81 -5.69 -6.31 8.75
C LEU A 81 -4.26 -6.08 9.20
N LYS A 82 -3.58 -5.07 8.65
CA LYS A 82 -2.21 -4.75 9.06
C LYS A 82 -2.11 -4.25 10.49
N MET A 83 -3.21 -3.77 11.05
CA MET A 83 -3.27 -3.30 12.43
C MET A 83 -3.63 -4.41 13.42
N CYS A 84 -3.95 -5.59 12.92
CA CYS A 84 -4.35 -6.72 13.73
C CYS A 84 -3.14 -7.53 14.19
N SER A 85 -3.27 -8.17 15.36
CA SER A 85 -2.29 -9.13 15.84
C SER A 85 -2.33 -10.42 14.98
N SER A 86 -1.29 -11.24 15.10
CA SER A 86 -1.25 -12.53 14.39
C SER A 86 -2.44 -13.42 14.74
N GLU A 87 -2.87 -13.40 16.02
CA GLU A 87 -4.02 -14.17 16.46
C GLU A 87 -5.32 -13.65 15.84
N GLU A 88 -5.46 -12.32 15.78
CA GLU A 88 -6.63 -11.70 15.17
C GLU A 88 -6.69 -12.01 13.68
N ILE A 89 -5.56 -11.94 13.00
CA ILE A 89 -5.48 -12.29 11.57
C ILE A 89 -5.87 -13.74 11.34
N ALA A 90 -5.41 -14.66 12.20
CA ALA A 90 -5.77 -16.07 12.09
C ALA A 90 -7.29 -16.27 12.23
N THR A 91 -7.92 -15.53 13.12
CA THR A 91 -9.37 -15.58 13.30
C THR A 91 -10.10 -15.05 12.06
N VAL A 92 -9.67 -13.91 11.54
CA VAL A 92 -10.25 -13.32 10.33
C VAL A 92 -10.09 -14.28 9.15
N LYS A 93 -8.92 -14.94 9.04
CA LYS A 93 -8.66 -15.90 7.97
C LYS A 93 -9.65 -17.05 8.01
N LYS A 94 -9.98 -17.56 9.20
CA LYS A 94 -10.96 -18.63 9.34
C LYS A 94 -12.34 -18.22 8.82
N ILE A 95 -12.73 -16.99 9.10
CA ILE A 95 -14.01 -16.45 8.63
C ILE A 95 -14.01 -16.32 7.11
N VAL A 96 -12.93 -15.78 6.54
CA VAL A 96 -12.79 -15.62 5.09
C VAL A 96 -12.79 -16.99 4.41
N ASP A 97 -12.03 -17.94 4.95
CA ASP A 97 -11.96 -19.31 4.41
C ASP A 97 -13.34 -19.97 4.40
N ALA A 98 -14.13 -19.77 5.43
CA ALA A 98 -15.49 -20.31 5.50
C ALA A 98 -16.37 -19.76 4.35
N PHE A 99 -16.27 -18.47 4.05
CA PHE A 99 -16.98 -17.88 2.93
C PHE A 99 -16.50 -18.42 1.59
N VAL A 100 -15.20 -18.56 1.42
CA VAL A 100 -14.62 -19.07 0.18
C VAL A 100 -15.03 -20.53 -0.06
N LEU A 101 -14.96 -21.36 0.97
CA LEU A 101 -15.37 -22.76 0.87
C LEU A 101 -16.84 -22.88 0.47
N LYS A 102 -17.70 -22.05 1.05
CA LYS A 102 -19.11 -22.04 0.72
C LYS A 102 -19.34 -21.68 -0.75
N LYS A 103 -18.54 -20.77 -1.31
CA LYS A 103 -18.65 -20.34 -2.70
C LYS A 103 -18.11 -21.36 -3.69
N THR A 104 -17.16 -22.19 -3.25
CA THR A 104 -16.47 -23.14 -4.11
C THR A 104 -17.00 -24.57 -3.98
N GLU A 105 -18.02 -24.78 -3.14
CA GLU A 105 -18.64 -26.09 -3.02
C GLU A 105 -19.23 -26.52 -4.36
N PRO A 106 -19.13 -27.81 -4.66
CA PRO A 106 -19.66 -28.31 -5.92
C PRO A 106 -21.17 -28.12 -5.98
N TYR A 107 -21.55 -27.75 -7.15
CA TYR A 107 -22.95 -27.47 -7.48
C TYR A 107 -23.73 -28.75 -7.55
#